data_b284508393fa09ce1b0b2fe23088cca9
#
_entry.id   b284508393fa09ce1b0b2fe23088cca9
#
_cell.length_a   1.000
_cell.length_b   1.000
_cell.length_c   1.000
_cell.angle_alpha   90.00
_cell.angle_beta   90.00
_cell.angle_gamma   90.00
#
_symmetry.space_group_name_H-M   'P 1'
#
loop_
_entity.id
_entity.type
_entity.pdbx_description
1 polymer ?
#
loop_
_entity_poly.entity_id
_entity_poly.type
_entity_poly.pdbx_seq_one_letter_code
_entity_poly.pdbx_strand_id
1 'polypeptide(L)'
;MLGRTFASLRIEFQDRESKQVAIPHLAKLEGVINIGSTYDKSVLVTLLANPDQDFSKLIVGMGVEGEVSWVPGLGIRTTKYHMAKLDWEIVSLLLRDAERKLDEIAKQLKVSTRTVKRRLNLMMKEAAIFTMPMVDLRKTEGISYQLRVQIEQGKKLEVEKSVVAKIGNIVFRASDLENGSVFGFTGANVAEGSDVLEWVKQQPGVKSASMTIAERVVQVFEWIESEVERRMRTMPVREPSPERKMQQTIGIRS
;
A
#
# COMPACT_ATOMS: atom_id res chain seq x y z
N MET A 1 -12.05 1.78 -2.30
CA MET A 1 -11.08 1.44 -3.36
C MET A 1 -11.75 1.57 -4.71
N LEU A 2 -10.96 1.84 -5.74
CA LEU A 2 -11.34 2.28 -7.08
C LEU A 2 -11.95 1.17 -7.99
N GLY A 3 -12.47 0.08 -7.42
CA GLY A 3 -12.85 -1.12 -8.21
C GLY A 3 -11.65 -1.92 -8.70
N ARG A 4 -10.46 -1.61 -8.17
CA ARG A 4 -9.19 -2.27 -8.50
C ARG A 4 -8.77 -3.21 -7.39
N THR A 5 -7.99 -4.21 -7.73
CA THR A 5 -7.40 -5.17 -6.79
C THR A 5 -5.92 -4.87 -6.59
N PHE A 6 -5.40 -5.21 -5.42
CA PHE A 6 -3.95 -5.18 -5.20
C PHE A 6 -3.30 -6.35 -5.92
N ALA A 7 -2.24 -6.03 -6.64
CA ALA A 7 -1.37 -7.01 -7.25
C ALA A 7 0.07 -6.74 -6.83
N SER A 8 0.84 -7.79 -6.64
CA SER A 8 2.28 -7.71 -6.46
C SER A 8 2.96 -8.57 -7.52
N LEU A 9 3.91 -7.97 -8.20
CA LEU A 9 4.71 -8.63 -9.23
C LEU A 9 6.16 -8.64 -8.78
N ARG A 10 6.83 -9.77 -8.95
CA ARG A 10 8.29 -9.85 -8.91
C ARG A 10 8.78 -9.85 -10.36
N ILE A 11 9.67 -8.93 -10.67
CA ILE A 11 10.34 -8.84 -11.97
C ILE A 11 11.81 -9.12 -11.73
N GLU A 12 12.35 -10.16 -12.35
CA GLU A 12 13.75 -10.51 -12.30
C GLU A 12 14.43 -10.11 -13.60
N PHE A 13 15.42 -9.21 -13.51
CA PHE A 13 16.18 -8.69 -14.65
C PHE A 13 17.41 -9.54 -14.94
N GLN A 14 18.03 -9.34 -16.11
CA GLN A 14 19.29 -10.04 -16.45
C GLN A 14 20.42 -9.64 -15.50
N ASP A 15 20.49 -8.36 -15.15
CA ASP A 15 21.52 -7.80 -14.28
C ASP A 15 20.99 -6.63 -13.44
N ARG A 16 21.86 -6.06 -12.58
CA ARG A 16 21.51 -4.93 -11.72
C ARG A 16 21.39 -3.60 -12.47
N GLU A 17 22.09 -3.43 -13.58
CA GLU A 17 22.04 -2.21 -14.37
C GLU A 17 20.67 -2.09 -15.07
N SER A 18 20.23 -3.15 -15.76
CA SER A 18 18.89 -3.26 -16.36
C SER A 18 17.80 -2.99 -15.33
N LYS A 19 17.93 -3.53 -14.10
CA LYS A 19 17.04 -3.25 -12.99
C LYS A 19 16.98 -1.76 -12.66
N GLN A 20 18.11 -1.08 -12.53
CA GLN A 20 18.14 0.34 -12.17
C GLN A 20 17.50 1.23 -13.26
N VAL A 21 17.75 0.90 -14.53
CA VAL A 21 17.13 1.61 -15.67
C VAL A 21 15.61 1.41 -15.68
N ALA A 22 15.13 0.22 -15.34
CA ALA A 22 13.71 -0.10 -15.38
C ALA A 22 12.87 0.59 -14.28
N ILE A 23 13.42 0.83 -13.09
CA ILE A 23 12.68 1.39 -11.95
C ILE A 23 11.95 2.71 -12.29
N PRO A 24 12.57 3.72 -12.92
CA PRO A 24 11.86 4.96 -13.31
C PRO A 24 10.74 4.73 -14.34
N HIS A 25 10.87 3.73 -15.20
CA HIS A 25 9.82 3.37 -16.16
C HIS A 25 8.65 2.67 -15.46
N LEU A 26 8.95 1.74 -14.56
CA LEU A 26 7.93 1.07 -13.73
C LEU A 26 7.14 2.07 -12.88
N ALA A 27 7.80 3.11 -12.37
CA ALA A 27 7.14 4.15 -11.56
C ALA A 27 6.11 4.99 -12.34
N LYS A 28 6.22 5.04 -13.66
CA LYS A 28 5.27 5.80 -14.51
C LYS A 28 4.02 5.01 -14.88
N LEU A 29 3.97 3.72 -14.53
CA LEU A 29 2.84 2.89 -14.90
C LEU A 29 1.60 3.22 -14.09
N GLU A 30 0.48 3.15 -14.78
CA GLU A 30 -0.82 3.31 -14.15
C GLU A 30 -1.05 2.26 -13.08
N GLY A 31 -1.43 2.70 -11.91
CA GLY A 31 -1.74 1.83 -10.78
C GLY A 31 -0.55 1.48 -9.89
N VAL A 32 0.69 1.66 -10.31
CA VAL A 32 1.85 1.40 -9.45
C VAL A 32 1.86 2.36 -8.28
N ILE A 33 1.99 1.79 -7.08
CA ILE A 33 1.98 2.55 -5.83
C ILE A 33 3.30 2.39 -5.06
N ASN A 34 4.06 1.33 -5.36
CA ASN A 34 5.27 1.02 -4.64
C ASN A 34 6.19 0.13 -5.49
N ILE A 35 7.50 0.39 -5.45
CA ILE A 35 8.53 -0.44 -6.05
C ILE A 35 9.57 -0.74 -4.99
N GLY A 36 9.65 -1.99 -4.55
CA GLY A 36 10.68 -2.50 -3.67
C GLY A 36 11.87 -3.03 -4.47
N SER A 37 13.00 -2.35 -4.45
CA SER A 37 14.25 -2.87 -5.00
C SER A 37 14.90 -3.81 -4.00
N THR A 38 15.40 -4.93 -4.47
CA THR A 38 16.12 -5.92 -3.67
C THR A 38 17.62 -5.91 -4.01
N TYR A 39 18.45 -6.46 -3.14
CA TYR A 39 19.91 -6.52 -3.40
C TYR A 39 20.29 -7.46 -4.55
N ASP A 40 19.43 -8.41 -4.88
CA ASP A 40 19.56 -9.19 -6.09
C ASP A 40 19.13 -8.37 -7.34
N LYS A 41 18.95 -9.00 -8.46
CA LYS A 41 18.54 -8.38 -9.71
C LYS A 41 17.02 -8.27 -9.88
N SER A 42 16.25 -8.33 -8.79
CA SER A 42 14.79 -8.24 -8.87
C SER A 42 14.19 -6.96 -8.25
N VAL A 43 12.98 -6.67 -8.64
CA VAL A 43 12.11 -5.68 -8.02
C VAL A 43 10.77 -6.30 -7.67
N LEU A 44 10.14 -5.76 -6.64
CA LEU A 44 8.78 -6.08 -6.23
C LEU A 44 7.90 -4.87 -6.51
N VAL A 45 7.02 -4.97 -7.49
CA VAL A 45 6.09 -3.91 -7.86
C VAL A 45 4.74 -4.17 -7.22
N THR A 46 4.27 -3.25 -6.41
CA THR A 46 2.91 -3.27 -5.88
C THR A 46 2.05 -2.30 -6.66
N LEU A 47 0.92 -2.76 -7.17
CA LEU A 47 0.03 -1.93 -7.97
C LEU A 47 -1.45 -2.21 -7.68
N LEU A 48 -2.28 -1.21 -8.00
CA LEU A 48 -3.73 -1.33 -8.07
C LEU A 48 -4.13 -1.63 -9.50
N ALA A 49 -4.60 -2.83 -9.74
CA ALA A 49 -4.92 -3.35 -11.06
C ALA A 49 -6.41 -3.53 -11.28
N ASN A 50 -6.84 -3.46 -12.51
CA ASN A 50 -8.16 -3.94 -12.88
C ASN A 50 -8.18 -5.47 -12.75
N PRO A 51 -9.29 -6.09 -12.31
CA PRO A 51 -9.37 -7.54 -12.11
C PRO A 51 -8.99 -8.35 -13.36
N ASP A 52 -9.27 -7.82 -14.55
CA ASP A 52 -9.04 -8.49 -15.83
C ASP A 52 -7.77 -8.02 -16.53
N GLN A 53 -6.87 -7.31 -15.84
CA GLN A 53 -5.66 -6.77 -16.44
C GLN A 53 -4.62 -7.86 -16.72
N ASP A 54 -4.22 -7.99 -17.97
CA ASP A 54 -3.12 -8.87 -18.39
C ASP A 54 -1.77 -8.16 -18.12
N PHE A 55 -1.13 -8.52 -17.02
CA PHE A 55 0.13 -7.90 -16.60
C PHE A 55 1.31 -8.29 -17.47
N SER A 56 1.28 -9.45 -18.11
CA SER A 56 2.33 -9.87 -19.02
C SER A 56 2.41 -8.89 -20.21
N LYS A 57 1.27 -8.52 -20.76
CA LYS A 57 1.21 -7.50 -21.82
C LYS A 57 1.63 -6.11 -21.35
N LEU A 58 1.29 -5.76 -20.10
CA LEU A 58 1.71 -4.49 -19.52
C LEU A 58 3.24 -4.37 -19.49
N ILE A 59 3.93 -5.41 -19.07
CA ILE A 59 5.38 -5.45 -18.92
C ILE A 59 6.09 -5.54 -20.27
N VAL A 60 5.60 -6.35 -21.18
CA VAL A 60 6.12 -6.43 -22.56
C VAL A 60 5.96 -5.08 -23.26
N GLY A 61 4.83 -4.39 -23.08
CA GLY A 61 4.59 -3.05 -23.65
C GLY A 61 5.52 -1.95 -23.12
N MET A 62 6.24 -2.21 -22.00
CA MET A 62 7.19 -1.26 -21.41
C MET A 62 8.61 -1.41 -21.89
N GLY A 63 8.93 -2.40 -22.73
CA GLY A 63 10.31 -2.70 -23.13
C GLY A 63 11.19 -3.11 -21.97
N VAL A 64 10.60 -3.63 -20.88
CA VAL A 64 11.34 -4.17 -19.74
C VAL A 64 11.60 -5.63 -19.99
N GLU A 65 12.86 -5.96 -20.25
CA GLU A 65 13.31 -7.35 -20.37
C GLU A 65 13.49 -7.93 -18.97
N GLY A 66 12.58 -8.81 -18.57
CA GLY A 66 12.64 -9.47 -17.27
C GLY A 66 11.62 -10.60 -17.14
N GLU A 67 11.94 -11.57 -16.31
CA GLU A 67 11.01 -12.64 -15.95
C GLU A 67 10.03 -12.13 -14.90
N VAL A 68 8.73 -12.21 -15.21
CA VAL A 68 7.66 -11.75 -14.32
C VAL A 68 7.01 -12.92 -13.64
N SER A 69 6.98 -12.88 -12.33
CA SER A 69 6.24 -13.82 -11.51
C SER A 69 5.20 -13.10 -10.63
N TRP A 70 4.04 -13.73 -10.50
CA TRP A 70 3.04 -13.29 -9.54
C TRP A 70 3.49 -13.57 -8.12
N VAL A 71 3.28 -12.56 -7.32
CA VAL A 71 3.38 -12.71 -5.88
C VAL A 71 1.96 -12.55 -5.34
N PRO A 72 1.47 -13.47 -4.49
CA PRO A 72 0.16 -13.31 -3.85
C PRO A 72 0.03 -11.91 -3.28
N GLY A 73 -0.97 -11.18 -3.74
CA GLY A 73 -1.18 -9.78 -3.38
C GLY A 73 -1.50 -9.65 -1.90
N LEU A 74 -1.18 -8.50 -1.35
CA LEU A 74 -1.69 -8.13 -0.04
C LEU A 74 -3.21 -8.10 -0.12
N GLY A 75 -3.88 -8.96 0.62
CA GLY A 75 -5.34 -9.04 0.65
C GLY A 75 -5.96 -7.81 1.29
N ILE A 76 -5.97 -6.70 0.58
CA ILE A 76 -6.70 -5.53 1.02
C ILE A 76 -8.17 -5.77 0.69
N ARG A 77 -8.99 -5.75 1.73
CA ARG A 77 -10.43 -5.94 1.59
C ARG A 77 -10.99 -4.92 0.60
N THR A 78 -11.72 -5.40 -0.40
CA THR A 78 -12.51 -4.53 -1.26
C THR A 78 -13.61 -3.89 -0.42
N THR A 79 -13.73 -2.57 -0.49
CA THR A 79 -14.79 -1.85 0.21
C THR A 79 -15.98 -1.61 -0.71
N LYS A 80 -17.18 -1.69 -0.14
CA LYS A 80 -18.41 -1.22 -0.79
C LYS A 80 -18.71 0.25 -0.48
N TYR A 81 -17.85 0.91 0.30
CA TYR A 81 -18.04 2.31 0.68
C TYR A 81 -17.87 3.24 -0.52
N HIS A 82 -18.90 4.01 -0.80
CA HIS A 82 -18.85 5.05 -1.83
C HIS A 82 -18.37 6.37 -1.21
N MET A 83 -17.17 6.75 -1.56
CA MET A 83 -16.55 8.00 -1.10
C MET A 83 -17.26 9.20 -1.71
N ALA A 84 -17.72 10.12 -0.84
CA ALA A 84 -18.25 11.40 -1.27
C ALA A 84 -17.13 12.40 -1.62
N LYS A 85 -17.45 13.50 -2.27
CA LYS A 85 -16.48 14.54 -2.63
C LYS A 85 -15.64 15.00 -1.44
N LEU A 86 -16.26 15.24 -0.28
CA LEU A 86 -15.54 15.62 0.93
C LEU A 86 -14.53 14.55 1.39
N ASP A 87 -14.79 13.27 1.17
CA ASP A 87 -13.86 12.20 1.52
C ASP A 87 -12.61 12.28 0.65
N TRP A 88 -12.78 12.50 -0.65
CA TRP A 88 -11.67 12.70 -1.57
C TRP A 88 -10.86 13.97 -1.26
N GLU A 89 -11.53 15.06 -0.90
CA GLU A 89 -10.89 16.30 -0.45
C GLU A 89 -10.05 16.07 0.82
N ILE A 90 -10.57 15.31 1.80
CA ILE A 90 -9.81 14.93 3.00
C ILE A 90 -8.61 14.05 2.62
N VAL A 91 -8.81 13.04 1.78
CA VAL A 91 -7.73 12.13 1.33
C VAL A 91 -6.64 12.90 0.59
N SER A 92 -6.98 13.84 -0.29
CA SER A 92 -6.00 14.65 -1.03
C SER A 92 -5.05 15.43 -0.11
N LEU A 93 -5.56 15.90 1.05
CA LEU A 93 -4.77 16.64 2.04
C LEU A 93 -3.88 15.73 2.91
N LEU A 94 -4.27 14.47 3.06
CA LEU A 94 -3.54 13.48 3.87
C LEU A 94 -2.58 12.61 3.05
N LEU A 95 -2.65 12.67 1.73
CA LEU A 95 -1.94 11.73 0.88
C LEU A 95 -0.42 11.79 1.05
N ARG A 96 0.13 12.99 1.22
CA ARG A 96 1.57 13.21 1.47
C ARG A 96 1.92 13.50 2.93
N ASP A 97 0.93 13.85 3.73
CA ASP A 97 1.08 14.20 5.15
C ASP A 97 -0.07 13.57 5.95
N ALA A 98 0.12 12.31 6.30
CA ALA A 98 -0.87 11.54 7.07
C ALA A 98 -1.01 12.03 8.54
N GLU A 99 -0.06 12.82 9.04
CA GLU A 99 -0.06 13.37 10.40
C GLU A 99 -0.68 14.76 10.48
N ARG A 100 -1.13 15.32 9.36
CA ARG A 100 -1.74 16.64 9.29
C ARG A 100 -2.90 16.78 10.29
N LYS A 101 -2.92 17.88 11.03
CA LYS A 101 -3.91 18.12 12.08
C LYS A 101 -5.32 18.26 11.52
N LEU A 102 -6.28 17.63 12.21
CA LEU A 102 -7.68 17.62 11.76
C LEU A 102 -8.34 18.99 11.73
N ASP A 103 -7.91 19.93 12.58
CA ASP A 103 -8.39 21.31 12.61
C ASP A 103 -7.89 22.12 11.40
N GLU A 104 -6.67 21.88 10.93
CA GLU A 104 -6.14 22.49 9.70
C GLU A 104 -6.92 22.01 8.48
N ILE A 105 -7.18 20.69 8.39
CA ILE A 105 -8.03 20.11 7.34
C ILE A 105 -9.42 20.71 7.38
N ALA A 106 -10.01 20.80 8.57
CA ALA A 106 -11.34 21.35 8.77
C ALA A 106 -11.44 22.81 8.32
N LYS A 107 -10.44 23.63 8.70
CA LYS A 107 -10.34 25.04 8.29
C LYS A 107 -10.22 25.18 6.77
N GLN A 108 -9.34 24.40 6.14
CA GLN A 108 -9.11 24.43 4.69
C GLN A 108 -10.37 24.02 3.91
N LEU A 109 -11.07 22.98 4.37
CA LEU A 109 -12.29 22.47 3.72
C LEU A 109 -13.58 23.19 4.15
N LYS A 110 -13.47 24.21 5.04
CA LYS A 110 -14.61 24.98 5.59
C LYS A 110 -15.70 24.10 6.21
N VAL A 111 -15.29 23.11 6.99
CA VAL A 111 -16.15 22.19 7.73
C VAL A 111 -15.73 22.15 9.20
N SER A 112 -16.52 21.49 10.07
CA SER A 112 -16.10 21.30 11.47
C SER A 112 -15.08 20.17 11.61
N THR A 113 -14.18 20.27 12.59
CA THR A 113 -13.22 19.20 12.96
C THR A 113 -13.96 17.90 13.28
N ARG A 114 -15.13 17.98 13.91
CA ARG A 114 -16.02 16.83 14.17
C ARG A 114 -16.43 16.13 12.86
N THR A 115 -16.72 16.90 11.82
CA THR A 115 -17.06 16.35 10.49
C THR A 115 -15.88 15.60 9.88
N VAL A 116 -14.68 16.18 9.89
CA VAL A 116 -13.46 15.54 9.38
C VAL A 116 -13.20 14.24 10.13
N LYS A 117 -13.18 14.27 11.47
CA LYS A 117 -12.97 13.09 12.32
C LYS A 117 -13.98 11.97 12.04
N ARG A 118 -15.27 12.32 11.95
CA ARG A 118 -16.34 11.36 11.64
C ARG A 118 -16.15 10.71 10.27
N ARG A 119 -15.77 11.49 9.25
CA ARG A 119 -15.55 10.98 7.88
C ARG A 119 -14.33 10.07 7.82
N LEU A 120 -13.21 10.45 8.44
CA LEU A 120 -12.01 9.62 8.54
C LEU A 120 -12.30 8.29 9.24
N ASN A 121 -12.95 8.32 10.40
CA ASN A 121 -13.30 7.11 11.12
C ASN A 121 -14.19 6.18 10.29
N LEU A 122 -15.14 6.75 9.54
CA LEU A 122 -15.99 5.97 8.65
C LEU A 122 -15.20 5.34 7.52
N MET A 123 -14.35 6.11 6.83
CA MET A 123 -13.49 5.59 5.75
C MET A 123 -12.56 4.48 6.24
N MET A 124 -11.98 4.62 7.43
CA MET A 124 -11.12 3.58 8.04
C MET A 124 -11.92 2.33 8.43
N LYS A 125 -13.08 2.51 9.06
CA LYS A 125 -13.98 1.41 9.45
C LYS A 125 -14.42 0.57 8.25
N GLU A 126 -14.76 1.24 7.17
CA GLU A 126 -15.20 0.63 5.92
C GLU A 126 -14.03 0.15 5.04
N ALA A 127 -12.80 0.22 5.53
CA ALA A 127 -11.58 -0.11 4.78
C ALA A 127 -11.47 0.63 3.42
N ALA A 128 -12.04 1.84 3.31
CA ALA A 128 -11.91 2.69 2.13
C ALA A 128 -10.55 3.36 2.04
N ILE A 129 -9.93 3.61 3.18
CA ILE A 129 -8.55 4.08 3.33
C ILE A 129 -7.85 3.26 4.41
N PHE A 130 -6.54 3.22 4.33
CA PHE A 130 -5.66 2.72 5.37
C PHE A 130 -4.40 3.57 5.41
N THR A 131 -3.73 3.58 6.54
CA THR A 131 -2.43 4.22 6.71
C THR A 131 -1.35 3.15 6.67
N MET A 132 -0.25 3.43 5.99
CA MET A 132 0.92 2.57 5.94
C MET A 132 2.16 3.37 6.37
N PRO A 133 2.97 2.86 7.31
CA PRO A 133 4.21 3.53 7.65
C PRO A 133 5.15 3.53 6.44
N MET A 134 5.77 4.67 6.18
CA MET A 134 6.83 4.78 5.19
C MET A 134 8.18 4.67 5.90
N VAL A 135 8.91 3.61 5.60
CA VAL A 135 10.23 3.37 6.20
C VAL A 135 11.31 3.68 5.18
N ASP A 136 12.21 4.60 5.50
CA ASP A 136 13.43 4.81 4.71
C ASP A 136 14.46 3.75 5.13
N LEU A 137 14.55 2.68 4.36
CA LEU A 137 15.44 1.56 4.65
C LEU A 137 16.93 1.97 4.72
N ARG A 138 17.31 3.10 4.12
CA ARG A 138 18.69 3.62 4.19
C ARG A 138 19.05 4.22 5.56
N LYS A 139 18.03 4.51 6.37
CA LYS A 139 18.16 5.06 7.72
C LYS A 139 17.95 4.01 8.81
N THR A 140 17.63 2.77 8.44
CA THR A 140 17.50 1.68 9.40
C THR A 140 18.89 1.12 9.73
N GLU A 141 19.11 0.79 10.99
CA GLU A 141 20.28 0.03 11.39
C GLU A 141 20.11 -1.44 10.96
N GLY A 142 21.21 -2.04 10.49
CA GLY A 142 21.21 -3.43 10.05
C GLY A 142 20.70 -3.66 8.63
N ILE A 143 20.30 -4.87 8.37
CA ILE A 143 19.83 -5.35 7.06
C ILE A 143 18.32 -5.49 7.09
N SER A 144 17.65 -4.91 6.10
CA SER A 144 16.20 -5.03 5.94
C SER A 144 15.82 -6.25 5.12
N TYR A 145 14.98 -7.09 5.68
CA TYR A 145 14.52 -8.35 5.08
C TYR A 145 13.04 -8.29 4.75
N GLN A 146 12.67 -9.01 3.71
CA GLN A 146 11.28 -9.35 3.41
C GLN A 146 11.15 -10.87 3.38
N LEU A 147 10.49 -11.42 4.41
CA LEU A 147 10.18 -12.83 4.53
C LEU A 147 8.77 -13.10 4.01
N ARG A 148 8.63 -14.03 3.07
CA ARG A 148 7.36 -14.54 2.57
C ARG A 148 7.14 -15.93 3.08
N VAL A 149 5.95 -16.20 3.56
CA VAL A 149 5.58 -17.50 4.12
C VAL A 149 4.29 -17.97 3.47
N GLN A 150 4.31 -19.14 2.86
CA GLN A 150 3.11 -19.87 2.43
C GLN A 150 2.70 -20.81 3.56
N ILE A 151 1.44 -20.77 3.92
CA ILE A 151 0.92 -21.42 5.12
C ILE A 151 -0.19 -22.40 4.73
N GLU A 152 -0.34 -23.47 5.46
CA GLU A 152 -1.44 -24.41 5.32
C GLU A 152 -2.78 -23.75 5.69
N GLN A 153 -3.84 -24.21 5.03
CA GLN A 153 -5.18 -23.73 5.34
C GLN A 153 -5.53 -23.97 6.81
N GLY A 154 -6.05 -22.95 7.47
CA GLY A 154 -6.44 -23.02 8.88
C GLY A 154 -5.30 -22.82 9.89
N LYS A 155 -4.02 -22.81 9.46
CA LYS A 155 -2.84 -22.63 10.35
C LYS A 155 -2.32 -21.19 10.42
N LYS A 156 -2.89 -20.28 9.65
CA LYS A 156 -2.37 -18.94 9.45
C LYS A 156 -2.15 -18.15 10.75
N LEU A 157 -3.14 -18.11 11.62
CA LEU A 157 -3.04 -17.33 12.85
C LEU A 157 -1.95 -17.87 13.80
N GLU A 158 -1.80 -19.18 13.86
CA GLU A 158 -0.80 -19.85 14.69
C GLU A 158 0.61 -19.57 14.18
N VAL A 159 0.83 -19.78 12.88
CA VAL A 159 2.13 -19.52 12.23
C VAL A 159 2.49 -18.03 12.33
N GLU A 160 1.57 -17.12 12.04
CA GLU A 160 1.84 -15.68 12.13
C GLU A 160 2.24 -15.26 13.55
N LYS A 161 1.57 -15.77 14.57
CA LYS A 161 1.95 -15.49 15.97
C LYS A 161 3.36 -15.99 16.30
N SER A 162 3.70 -17.22 15.88
CA SER A 162 5.03 -17.79 16.10
C SER A 162 6.12 -16.99 15.40
N VAL A 163 5.90 -16.61 14.13
CA VAL A 163 6.84 -15.81 13.34
C VAL A 163 7.04 -14.42 13.95
N VAL A 164 5.96 -13.75 14.38
CA VAL A 164 6.03 -12.44 15.04
C VAL A 164 6.83 -12.54 16.34
N ALA A 165 6.57 -13.56 17.15
CA ALA A 165 7.29 -13.77 18.41
C ALA A 165 8.78 -14.07 18.21
N LYS A 166 9.15 -14.80 17.14
CA LYS A 166 10.54 -15.12 16.81
C LYS A 166 11.32 -13.91 16.33
N ILE A 167 10.72 -13.11 15.43
CA ILE A 167 11.42 -12.01 14.78
C ILE A 167 11.60 -10.81 15.72
N GLY A 168 10.60 -10.45 16.51
CA GLY A 168 10.62 -9.31 17.42
C GLY A 168 10.60 -7.94 16.72
N ASN A 169 11.57 -7.66 15.86
CA ASN A 169 11.75 -6.37 15.18
C ASN A 169 11.00 -6.27 13.84
N ILE A 170 9.68 -6.41 13.89
CA ILE A 170 8.85 -6.32 12.68
C ILE A 170 8.58 -4.87 12.32
N VAL A 171 8.96 -4.48 11.10
CA VAL A 171 8.70 -3.17 10.50
C VAL A 171 7.30 -3.12 9.91
N PHE A 172 6.90 -4.17 9.19
CA PHE A 172 5.55 -4.32 8.66
C PHE A 172 5.15 -5.79 8.55
N ARG A 173 3.86 -6.02 8.58
CA ARG A 173 3.25 -7.31 8.26
C ARG A 173 2.12 -7.11 7.28
N ALA A 174 2.11 -7.95 6.27
CA ALA A 174 1.02 -8.02 5.32
C ALA A 174 0.58 -9.47 5.13
N SER A 175 -0.71 -9.70 5.14
CA SER A 175 -1.30 -11.01 4.98
C SER A 175 -2.22 -11.00 3.77
N ASP A 176 -2.15 -12.03 2.91
CA ASP A 176 -3.22 -12.25 1.96
C ASP A 176 -4.46 -12.82 2.66
N LEU A 177 -5.55 -12.94 1.91
CA LEU A 177 -6.83 -13.44 2.45
C LEU A 177 -6.82 -14.94 2.71
N GLU A 178 -5.91 -15.70 2.08
CA GLU A 178 -5.97 -17.15 2.10
C GLU A 178 -4.85 -17.79 2.94
N ASN A 179 -3.66 -17.90 2.39
CA ASN A 179 -2.62 -18.75 2.95
C ASN A 179 -1.22 -18.14 2.93
N GLY A 180 -1.07 -16.86 2.63
CA GLY A 180 0.21 -16.19 2.54
C GLY A 180 0.39 -15.07 3.57
N SER A 181 1.62 -14.85 3.99
CA SER A 181 2.00 -13.73 4.84
C SER A 181 3.37 -13.20 4.45
N VAL A 182 3.52 -11.89 4.55
CA VAL A 182 4.77 -11.17 4.30
C VAL A 182 5.14 -10.39 5.54
N PHE A 183 6.38 -10.55 5.98
CA PHE A 183 6.94 -9.84 7.12
C PHE A 183 8.15 -9.04 6.67
N GLY A 184 8.15 -7.74 6.91
CA GLY A 184 9.33 -6.89 6.81
C GLY A 184 9.96 -6.75 8.19
N PHE A 185 11.25 -7.01 8.31
CA PHE A 185 11.98 -6.90 9.56
C PHE A 185 13.42 -6.47 9.32
N THR A 186 14.11 -6.07 10.38
CA THR A 186 15.54 -5.75 10.36
C THR A 186 16.30 -6.76 11.19
N GLY A 187 17.46 -7.16 10.71
CA GLY A 187 18.41 -8.01 11.43
C GLY A 187 19.82 -7.43 11.37
N ALA A 188 20.67 -7.80 12.30
CA ALA A 188 22.01 -7.24 12.41
C ALA A 188 22.93 -7.65 11.22
N ASN A 189 22.75 -8.86 10.70
CA ASN A 189 23.60 -9.42 9.65
C ASN A 189 22.86 -10.52 8.87
N VAL A 190 23.50 -10.99 7.80
CA VAL A 190 22.92 -12.02 6.89
C VAL A 190 22.71 -13.35 7.62
N ALA A 191 23.56 -13.71 8.56
CA ALA A 191 23.42 -14.97 9.30
C ALA A 191 22.12 -14.98 10.11
N GLU A 192 21.80 -13.90 10.83
CA GLU A 192 20.56 -13.78 11.57
C GLU A 192 19.33 -13.93 10.67
N GLY A 193 19.35 -13.30 9.48
CA GLY A 193 18.28 -13.48 8.51
C GLY A 193 18.14 -14.93 8.06
N SER A 194 19.26 -15.61 7.76
CA SER A 194 19.27 -17.00 7.38
C SER A 194 18.73 -17.92 8.48
N ASP A 195 19.11 -17.68 9.73
CA ASP A 195 18.62 -18.43 10.88
C ASP A 195 17.10 -18.28 11.05
N VAL A 196 16.58 -17.07 10.87
CA VAL A 196 15.13 -16.80 10.88
C VAL A 196 14.44 -17.60 9.76
N LEU A 197 14.98 -17.56 8.54
CA LEU A 197 14.40 -18.26 7.40
C LEU A 197 14.34 -19.77 7.63
N GLU A 198 15.45 -20.38 8.07
CA GLU A 198 15.51 -21.82 8.34
C GLU A 198 14.60 -22.22 9.50
N TRP A 199 14.53 -21.42 10.54
CA TRP A 199 13.59 -21.64 11.64
C TRP A 199 12.13 -21.59 11.15
N VAL A 200 11.78 -20.62 10.31
CA VAL A 200 10.41 -20.48 9.79
C VAL A 200 10.02 -21.68 8.92
N LYS A 201 10.93 -22.16 8.05
CA LYS A 201 10.69 -23.36 7.22
C LYS A 201 10.33 -24.60 8.02
N GLN A 202 10.83 -24.69 9.26
CA GLN A 202 10.60 -25.84 10.15
C GLN A 202 9.31 -25.72 10.97
N GLN A 203 8.59 -24.59 10.91
CA GLN A 203 7.39 -24.43 11.72
C GLN A 203 6.21 -25.27 11.20
N PRO A 204 5.46 -25.93 12.09
CA PRO A 204 4.25 -26.65 11.71
C PRO A 204 3.27 -25.74 10.97
N GLY A 205 2.75 -26.19 9.84
CA GLY A 205 1.82 -25.43 9.01
C GLY A 205 2.49 -24.48 8.00
N VAL A 206 3.80 -24.42 7.94
CA VAL A 206 4.54 -23.71 6.87
C VAL A 206 4.75 -24.65 5.69
N LYS A 207 4.22 -24.28 4.51
CA LYS A 207 4.44 -25.00 3.24
C LYS A 207 5.75 -24.63 2.60
N SER A 208 6.06 -23.33 2.58
CA SER A 208 7.33 -22.81 2.08
C SER A 208 7.59 -21.43 2.67
N ALA A 209 8.87 -21.07 2.72
CA ALA A 209 9.29 -19.73 3.06
C ALA A 209 10.46 -19.29 2.17
N SER A 210 10.47 -18.00 1.82
CA SER A 210 11.56 -17.37 1.08
C SER A 210 11.84 -16.00 1.66
N MET A 211 13.09 -15.55 1.51
CA MET A 211 13.51 -14.25 2.03
C MET A 211 14.30 -13.49 0.97
N THR A 212 14.07 -12.19 0.91
CA THR A 212 14.84 -11.26 0.09
C THR A 212 15.39 -10.14 0.96
N ILE A 213 16.55 -9.62 0.60
CA ILE A 213 17.13 -8.43 1.24
C ILE A 213 16.61 -7.21 0.47
N ALA A 214 15.95 -6.32 1.17
CA ALA A 214 15.44 -5.07 0.60
C ALA A 214 16.56 -4.03 0.53
N GLU A 215 16.73 -3.41 -0.64
CA GLU A 215 17.70 -2.34 -0.89
C GLU A 215 17.07 -0.97 -0.66
N ARG A 216 15.93 -0.74 -1.27
CA ARG A 216 15.15 0.50 -1.13
C ARG A 216 13.69 0.31 -1.52
N VAL A 217 12.87 1.22 -1.06
CA VAL A 217 11.47 1.32 -1.47
C VAL A 217 11.25 2.67 -2.15
N VAL A 218 10.70 2.65 -3.36
CA VAL A 218 10.26 3.84 -4.11
C VAL A 218 8.75 3.91 -4.01
N GLN A 219 8.25 4.96 -3.35
CA GLN A 219 6.82 5.25 -3.32
C GLN A 219 6.43 6.04 -4.55
N VAL A 220 5.33 5.65 -5.18
CA VAL A 220 4.81 6.29 -6.39
C VAL A 220 3.51 7.00 -6.05
N PHE A 221 3.55 8.31 -5.97
CA PHE A 221 2.40 9.14 -5.61
C PHE A 221 1.67 9.73 -6.82
N GLU A 222 2.38 9.95 -7.93
CA GLU A 222 1.89 10.71 -9.07
C GLU A 222 0.59 10.13 -9.64
N TRP A 223 0.53 8.82 -9.79
CA TRP A 223 -0.68 8.17 -10.26
C TRP A 223 -1.83 8.31 -9.25
N ILE A 224 -1.55 8.10 -7.95
CA ILE A 224 -2.57 8.20 -6.90
C ILE A 224 -3.12 9.62 -6.83
N GLU A 225 -2.25 10.63 -6.89
CA GLU A 225 -2.63 12.03 -6.88
C GLU A 225 -3.52 12.37 -8.08
N SER A 226 -3.11 11.98 -9.28
CA SER A 226 -3.88 12.18 -10.50
C SER A 226 -5.26 11.52 -10.42
N GLU A 227 -5.35 10.33 -9.85
CA GLU A 227 -6.63 9.62 -9.71
C GLU A 227 -7.53 10.27 -8.64
N VAL A 228 -6.97 10.72 -7.52
CA VAL A 228 -7.71 11.47 -6.50
C VAL A 228 -8.26 12.78 -7.09
N GLU A 229 -7.44 13.54 -7.82
CA GLU A 229 -7.89 14.75 -8.50
C GLU A 229 -8.98 14.47 -9.54
N ARG A 230 -8.81 13.43 -10.34
CA ARG A 230 -9.83 13.02 -11.31
C ARG A 230 -11.16 12.73 -10.64
N ARG A 231 -11.15 11.99 -9.52
CA ARG A 231 -12.37 11.70 -8.73
C ARG A 231 -13.01 12.95 -8.18
N MET A 232 -12.23 13.88 -7.65
CA MET A 232 -12.77 15.17 -7.16
C MET A 232 -13.44 15.99 -8.26
N ARG A 233 -12.89 15.98 -9.48
CA ARG A 233 -13.45 16.73 -10.64
C ARG A 233 -14.75 16.11 -11.18
N THR A 234 -14.85 14.78 -11.17
CA THR A 234 -16.01 14.07 -11.73
C THR A 234 -17.20 14.00 -10.77
N MET A 235 -17.03 14.37 -9.51
CA MET A 235 -18.13 14.36 -8.54
C MET A 235 -18.94 15.65 -8.57
N PRO A 236 -20.27 15.58 -8.38
CA PRO A 236 -21.11 16.76 -8.33
C PRO A 236 -20.66 17.70 -7.21
N VAL A 237 -20.76 19.00 -7.47
CA VAL A 237 -20.44 20.03 -6.49
C VAL A 237 -21.36 19.84 -5.27
N ARG A 238 -20.77 19.90 -4.08
CA ARG A 238 -21.51 19.79 -2.83
C ARG A 238 -22.54 20.90 -2.73
N GLU A 239 -23.83 20.56 -2.75
CA GLU A 239 -24.85 21.53 -2.40
C GLU A 239 -24.68 21.97 -0.92
N PRO A 240 -24.76 23.27 -0.64
CA PRO A 240 -24.75 23.75 0.74
C PRO A 240 -25.90 23.12 1.51
N SER A 241 -25.64 22.72 2.76
CA SER A 241 -26.67 22.11 3.61
C SER A 241 -27.88 23.06 3.73
N PRO A 242 -29.10 22.51 3.89
CA PRO A 242 -30.32 23.32 4.02
C PRO A 242 -30.21 24.43 5.08
N GLU A 243 -29.50 24.19 6.17
CA GLU A 243 -29.23 25.16 7.23
C GLU A 243 -28.40 26.37 6.77
N ARG A 244 -27.45 26.20 5.83
CA ARG A 244 -26.70 27.32 5.26
C ARG A 244 -27.50 28.10 4.21
N LYS A 245 -28.38 27.43 3.47
CA LYS A 245 -29.33 28.13 2.57
C LYS A 245 -30.27 29.05 3.37
N MET A 246 -30.73 28.62 4.55
CA MET A 246 -31.56 29.39 5.44
C MET A 246 -30.87 30.64 6.02
N GLN A 247 -29.61 30.53 6.45
CA GLN A 247 -28.83 31.65 6.97
C GLN A 247 -28.48 32.70 5.91
N GLN A 248 -28.25 32.31 4.66
CA GLN A 248 -28.05 33.26 3.57
C GLN A 248 -29.32 33.98 3.14
N THR A 249 -30.48 33.35 3.31
CA THR A 249 -31.79 33.98 3.00
C THR A 249 -32.22 34.97 4.08
N ILE A 250 -31.79 34.77 5.34
CA ILE A 250 -32.13 35.66 6.48
C ILE A 250 -31.19 36.88 6.54
N GLY A 251 -29.94 36.78 6.01
CA GLY A 251 -28.95 37.87 6.00
C GLY A 251 -29.17 38.98 4.95
N ILE A 252 -30.17 38.87 4.09
CA ILE A 252 -30.50 39.87 3.05
C ILE A 252 -31.64 40.82 3.48
N ARG A 253 -32.12 40.70 4.70
CA ARG A 253 -33.15 41.59 5.25
C ARG A 253 -32.68 42.30 6.52
N SER A 254 -31.62 43.08 6.40
CA SER A 254 -31.26 44.09 7.42
C SER A 254 -30.51 45.24 6.78
#